data_599e1cee42de4ac9bfe5b3c58a5dc060
#
_entry.id   599e1cee42de4ac9bfe5b3c58a5dc060
#
_cell.length_a   1.000
_cell.length_b   1.000
_cell.length_c   1.000
_cell.angle_alpha   90.00
_cell.angle_beta   90.00
_cell.angle_gamma   90.00
#
_symmetry.space_group_name_H-M   'P 1'
#
loop_
_entity.id
_entity.type
_entity.pdbx_description
1 polymer ?
#
loop_
_entity_poly.entity_id
_entity_poly.type
_entity_poly.pdbx_seq_one_letter_code
_entity_poly.pdbx_strand_id
1 'polypeptide(L)'
;YGIYEQFQIYHRLGVDHFTFKVYARRENRLNSVFYNANYYAMMIEFIAVCTVYKFFTVKNNLKRSIFYVIVGFLNLFMLYMTGCRAGYVAIAGAICLFLIFNKNYKLCVLIALGCLGIAGFFVLNPDKFPRIEYLISNLDVRIQIWSCAIQGIKASPLLGQGPFTYMMILDKYNGHLTQHAHSVYLDPLLSFGIIG
;
A
#
# COMPACT_ATOMS: atom_id res chain seq x y z
N TYR A 1 -8.86 14.38 -11.19
CA TYR A 1 -10.07 13.74 -10.65
C TYR A 1 -9.97 13.52 -9.13
N GLY A 2 -8.88 12.92 -8.63
CA GLY A 2 -8.72 12.65 -7.19
C GLY A 2 -8.90 13.87 -6.28
N ILE A 3 -8.41 15.04 -6.65
CA ILE A 3 -8.63 16.29 -5.88
C ILE A 3 -10.13 16.63 -5.83
N TYR A 4 -10.83 16.52 -6.96
CA TYR A 4 -12.27 16.76 -7.03
C TYR A 4 -13.06 15.79 -6.14
N GLU A 5 -12.72 14.50 -6.20
CA GLU A 5 -13.31 13.47 -5.35
C GLU A 5 -13.08 13.77 -3.86
N GLN A 6 -11.89 14.26 -3.48
CA GLN A 6 -11.59 14.64 -2.10
C GLN A 6 -12.51 15.75 -1.60
N PHE A 7 -12.80 16.76 -2.44
CA PHE A 7 -13.77 17.81 -2.10
C PHE A 7 -15.18 17.24 -1.95
N GLN A 8 -15.59 16.31 -2.80
CA GLN A 8 -16.88 15.64 -2.65
C GLN A 8 -16.99 14.82 -1.35
N ILE A 9 -15.90 14.15 -0.94
CA ILE A 9 -15.84 13.44 0.33
C ILE A 9 -16.01 14.43 1.49
N TYR A 10 -15.34 15.57 1.46
CA TYR A 10 -15.47 16.59 2.50
C TYR A 10 -16.90 17.14 2.58
N HIS A 11 -17.48 17.48 1.44
CA HIS A 11 -18.87 17.97 1.39
C HIS A 11 -19.86 16.93 1.97
N ARG A 12 -19.69 15.65 1.63
CA ARG A 12 -20.51 14.54 2.16
C ARG A 12 -20.36 14.35 3.66
N LEU A 13 -19.18 14.66 4.21
CA LEU A 13 -18.88 14.53 5.64
C LEU A 13 -19.18 15.80 6.44
N GLY A 14 -19.72 16.86 5.81
CA GLY A 14 -19.99 18.15 6.45
C GLY A 14 -18.72 18.89 6.89
N VAL A 15 -17.61 18.73 6.16
CA VAL A 15 -16.33 19.40 6.43
C VAL A 15 -16.19 20.59 5.49
N ASP A 16 -16.33 21.82 6.02
CA ASP A 16 -16.34 23.05 5.22
C ASP A 16 -14.95 23.57 4.86
N HIS A 17 -13.89 22.93 5.36
CA HIS A 17 -12.52 23.35 5.11
C HIS A 17 -11.63 22.16 4.74
N PHE A 18 -10.56 22.44 3.99
CA PHE A 18 -9.58 21.42 3.62
C PHE A 18 -8.84 20.89 4.86
N THR A 19 -8.84 19.59 5.02
CA THR A 19 -8.14 18.89 6.11
C THR A 19 -7.20 17.84 5.56
N PHE A 20 -6.10 17.55 6.26
CA PHE A 20 -5.19 16.45 5.95
C PHE A 20 -5.63 15.13 6.60
N LYS A 21 -6.89 15.04 7.05
CA LYS A 21 -7.39 13.84 7.72
C LYS A 21 -7.63 12.71 6.72
N VAL A 22 -6.97 11.59 6.94
CA VAL A 22 -7.19 10.35 6.20
C VAL A 22 -8.29 9.57 6.87
N TYR A 23 -9.38 9.32 6.15
CA TYR A 23 -10.53 8.60 6.70
C TYR A 23 -10.31 7.10 6.66
N ALA A 24 -10.74 6.42 7.73
CA ALA A 24 -10.57 4.99 7.90
C ALA A 24 -11.58 4.16 7.11
N ARG A 25 -12.84 4.64 7.01
CA ARG A 25 -13.91 3.93 6.30
C ARG A 25 -13.61 3.86 4.81
N ARG A 26 -13.84 2.69 4.21
CA ARG A 26 -13.55 2.41 2.80
C ARG A 26 -14.21 3.42 1.85
N GLU A 27 -15.44 3.78 2.11
CA GLU A 27 -16.26 4.73 1.33
C GLU A 27 -15.75 6.18 1.35
N ASN A 28 -14.95 6.52 2.37
CA ASN A 28 -14.41 7.87 2.56
C ASN A 28 -12.91 7.96 2.27
N ARG A 29 -12.33 6.92 1.66
CA ARG A 29 -10.94 6.93 1.18
C ARG A 29 -10.90 7.38 -0.26
N LEU A 30 -9.85 8.12 -0.60
CA LEU A 30 -9.62 8.58 -1.96
C LEU A 30 -9.33 7.39 -2.88
N ASN A 31 -10.22 7.10 -3.83
CA ASN A 31 -10.06 6.00 -4.82
C ASN A 31 -9.87 6.52 -6.23
N SER A 32 -10.16 7.80 -6.51
CA SER A 32 -10.20 8.38 -7.85
C SER A 32 -11.16 7.60 -8.77
N VAL A 33 -10.72 7.19 -9.94
CA VAL A 33 -11.50 6.39 -10.89
C VAL A 33 -11.45 4.88 -10.58
N PHE A 34 -10.75 4.48 -9.53
CA PHE A 34 -10.58 3.07 -9.17
C PHE A 34 -11.64 2.65 -8.13
N TYR A 35 -12.05 1.41 -8.19
CA TYR A 35 -12.99 0.83 -7.25
C TYR A 35 -12.45 0.78 -5.80
N ASN A 36 -11.12 0.79 -5.63
CA ASN A 36 -10.47 0.63 -4.35
C ASN A 36 -9.26 1.58 -4.23
N ALA A 37 -9.13 2.28 -3.11
CA ALA A 37 -8.02 3.17 -2.81
C ALA A 37 -6.63 2.52 -2.92
N ASN A 38 -6.53 1.20 -2.70
CA ASN A 38 -5.26 0.49 -2.87
C ASN A 38 -4.86 0.37 -4.35
N TYR A 39 -5.82 0.19 -5.28
CA TYR A 39 -5.53 0.20 -6.72
C TYR A 39 -5.10 1.58 -7.20
N TYR A 40 -5.73 2.62 -6.67
CA TYR A 40 -5.28 3.99 -6.94
C TYR A 40 -3.86 4.22 -6.40
N ALA A 41 -3.54 3.76 -5.18
CA ALA A 41 -2.20 3.82 -4.64
C ALA A 41 -1.17 3.11 -5.54
N MET A 42 -1.45 1.91 -6.03
CA MET A 42 -0.57 1.18 -6.96
C MET A 42 -0.31 1.97 -8.25
N MET A 43 -1.33 2.64 -8.80
CA MET A 43 -1.14 3.50 -9.97
C MET A 43 -0.26 4.72 -9.65
N ILE A 44 -0.45 5.34 -8.48
CA ILE A 44 0.39 6.44 -8.00
C ILE A 44 1.84 5.98 -7.83
N GLU A 45 2.07 4.80 -7.25
CA GLU A 45 3.41 4.22 -7.09
C GLU A 45 4.12 4.10 -8.44
N PHE A 46 3.45 3.54 -9.44
CA PHE A 46 3.99 3.44 -10.80
C PHE A 46 4.33 4.81 -11.40
N ILE A 47 3.41 5.77 -11.31
CA ILE A 47 3.63 7.14 -11.81
C ILE A 47 4.78 7.81 -11.07
N ALA A 48 4.91 7.62 -9.76
CA ALA A 48 5.98 8.20 -8.96
C ALA A 48 7.36 7.67 -9.39
N VAL A 49 7.51 6.38 -9.63
CA VAL A 49 8.76 5.79 -10.13
C VAL A 49 9.11 6.36 -11.51
N CYS A 50 8.13 6.44 -12.42
CA CYS A 50 8.32 7.08 -13.74
C CYS A 50 8.71 8.56 -13.61
N THR A 51 8.13 9.27 -12.66
CA THR A 51 8.42 10.68 -12.39
C THR A 51 9.86 10.87 -11.90
N VAL A 52 10.32 10.03 -10.98
CA VAL A 52 11.71 10.03 -10.50
C VAL A 52 12.67 9.74 -11.65
N TYR A 53 12.41 8.70 -12.45
CA TYR A 53 13.22 8.38 -13.63
C TYR A 53 13.31 9.57 -14.59
N LYS A 54 12.18 10.20 -14.93
CA LYS A 54 12.14 11.37 -15.82
C LYS A 54 12.86 12.57 -15.24
N PHE A 55 12.73 12.84 -13.94
CA PHE A 55 13.46 13.89 -13.26
C PHE A 55 14.97 13.73 -13.45
N PHE A 56 15.52 12.55 -13.22
CA PHE A 56 16.96 12.31 -13.41
C PHE A 56 17.40 12.42 -14.88
N THR A 57 16.53 12.07 -15.82
CA THR A 57 16.83 12.17 -17.26
C THR A 57 16.87 13.62 -17.75
N VAL A 58 16.04 14.50 -17.19
CA VAL A 58 15.87 15.89 -17.67
C VAL A 58 16.46 16.95 -16.72
N LYS A 59 17.26 16.54 -15.75
CA LYS A 59 17.83 17.42 -14.70
C LYS A 59 18.53 18.68 -15.22
N ASN A 60 19.01 18.69 -16.44
CA ASN A 60 19.66 19.84 -17.06
C ASN A 60 18.66 20.88 -17.63
N ASN A 61 17.36 20.60 -17.63
CA ASN A 61 16.31 21.51 -18.05
C ASN A 61 15.46 21.93 -16.84
N LEU A 62 15.71 23.14 -16.34
CA LEU A 62 15.09 23.64 -15.12
C LEU A 62 13.55 23.59 -15.16
N LYS A 63 12.92 24.03 -16.26
CA LYS A 63 11.46 24.04 -16.39
C LYS A 63 10.86 22.63 -16.28
N ARG A 64 11.48 21.65 -16.95
CA ARG A 64 11.05 20.25 -16.90
C ARG A 64 11.31 19.63 -15.53
N SER A 65 12.45 19.96 -14.91
CA SER A 65 12.76 19.49 -13.55
C SER A 65 11.72 19.98 -12.54
N ILE A 66 11.36 21.26 -12.58
CA ILE A 66 10.31 21.85 -11.73
C ILE A 66 8.97 21.12 -11.97
N PHE A 67 8.60 20.88 -13.22
CA PHE A 67 7.38 20.14 -13.55
C PHE A 67 7.35 18.76 -12.87
N TYR A 68 8.43 17.97 -12.99
CA TYR A 68 8.47 16.63 -12.36
C TYR A 68 8.51 16.67 -10.83
N VAL A 69 9.10 17.71 -10.23
CA VAL A 69 9.05 17.93 -8.78
C VAL A 69 7.60 18.18 -8.33
N ILE A 70 6.87 19.04 -9.05
CA ILE A 70 5.45 19.32 -8.74
C ILE A 70 4.61 18.05 -8.89
N VAL A 71 4.78 17.32 -10.00
CA VAL A 71 4.06 16.05 -10.24
C VAL A 71 4.38 15.04 -9.14
N GLY A 72 5.65 14.91 -8.75
CA GLY A 72 6.06 14.03 -7.65
C GLY A 72 5.39 14.38 -6.33
N PHE A 73 5.36 15.67 -6.00
CA PHE A 73 4.74 16.16 -4.78
C PHE A 73 3.23 15.89 -4.75
N LEU A 74 2.54 16.16 -5.87
CA LEU A 74 1.11 15.87 -6.02
C LEU A 74 0.81 14.38 -5.89
N ASN A 75 1.64 13.52 -6.48
CA ASN A 75 1.47 12.06 -6.35
C ASN A 75 1.67 11.58 -4.92
N LEU A 76 2.69 12.06 -4.20
CA LEU A 76 2.92 11.72 -2.80
C LEU A 76 1.77 12.22 -1.91
N PHE A 77 1.26 13.40 -2.19
CA PHE A 77 0.08 13.93 -1.50
C PHE A 77 -1.16 13.07 -1.74
N MET A 78 -1.44 12.68 -2.99
CA MET A 78 -2.55 11.78 -3.32
C MET A 78 -2.36 10.41 -2.67
N LEU A 79 -1.14 9.86 -2.66
CA LEU A 79 -0.84 8.61 -1.96
C LEU A 79 -1.18 8.70 -0.46
N TYR A 80 -0.78 9.81 0.17
CA TYR A 80 -1.13 10.06 1.57
C TYR A 80 -2.65 10.03 1.79
N MET A 81 -3.41 10.70 0.93
CA MET A 81 -4.87 10.77 1.03
C MET A 81 -5.57 9.42 0.76
N THR A 82 -4.95 8.49 0.03
CA THR A 82 -5.49 7.12 -0.10
C THR A 82 -5.46 6.34 1.22
N GLY A 83 -4.57 6.71 2.15
CA GLY A 83 -4.31 5.97 3.39
C GLY A 83 -3.76 4.56 3.16
N CYS A 84 -3.12 4.30 2.02
CA CYS A 84 -2.50 3.02 1.70
C CYS A 84 -1.09 2.93 2.29
N ARG A 85 -0.97 2.31 3.47
CA ARG A 85 0.30 2.21 4.19
C ARG A 85 1.36 1.39 3.45
N ALA A 86 0.94 0.33 2.76
CA ALA A 86 1.83 -0.48 1.93
C ALA A 86 2.47 0.34 0.80
N GLY A 87 1.74 1.32 0.25
CA GLY A 87 2.21 2.20 -0.81
C GLY A 87 3.41 3.06 -0.40
N TYR A 88 3.48 3.49 0.86
CA TYR A 88 4.66 4.26 1.33
C TYR A 88 5.92 3.40 1.32
N VAL A 89 5.82 2.16 1.78
CA VAL A 89 6.94 1.21 1.80
C VAL A 89 7.33 0.82 0.37
N ALA A 90 6.35 0.55 -0.49
CA ALA A 90 6.58 0.18 -1.89
C ALA A 90 7.30 1.30 -2.66
N ILE A 91 6.84 2.55 -2.54
CA ILE A 91 7.48 3.70 -3.20
C ILE A 91 8.91 3.91 -2.69
N ALA A 92 9.12 3.88 -1.37
CA ALA A 92 10.45 4.05 -0.78
C ALA A 92 11.41 2.96 -1.27
N GLY A 93 10.97 1.70 -1.26
CA GLY A 93 11.73 0.57 -1.77
C GLY A 93 12.07 0.69 -3.26
N ALA A 94 11.08 1.06 -4.09
CA ALA A 94 11.28 1.24 -5.53
C ALA A 94 12.26 2.37 -5.85
N ILE A 95 12.17 3.49 -5.13
CA ILE A 95 13.11 4.62 -5.30
C ILE A 95 14.52 4.19 -4.85
N CYS A 96 14.66 3.50 -3.73
CA CYS A 96 15.95 3.00 -3.27
C CYS A 96 16.58 2.04 -4.29
N LEU A 97 15.83 1.08 -4.82
CA LEU A 97 16.30 0.18 -5.87
C LEU A 97 16.74 0.94 -7.11
N PHE A 98 15.95 1.91 -7.59
CA PHE A 98 16.31 2.77 -8.71
C PHE A 98 17.63 3.50 -8.47
N LEU A 99 17.85 4.04 -7.28
CA LEU A 99 19.07 4.76 -6.91
C LEU A 99 20.29 3.83 -6.82
N ILE A 100 20.10 2.61 -6.32
CA ILE A 100 21.14 1.57 -6.29
C ILE A 100 21.58 1.23 -7.71
N PHE A 101 20.64 0.95 -8.63
CA PHE A 101 20.97 0.67 -10.04
C PHE A 101 21.67 1.84 -10.73
N ASN A 102 21.36 3.08 -10.35
CA ASN A 102 22.04 4.28 -10.83
C ASN A 102 23.35 4.61 -10.06
N LYS A 103 23.80 3.71 -9.16
CA LYS A 103 25.00 3.88 -8.33
C LYS A 103 25.00 5.15 -7.47
N ASN A 104 23.81 5.69 -7.16
CA ASN A 104 23.64 6.87 -6.34
C ASN A 104 23.40 6.50 -4.87
N TYR A 105 24.37 5.81 -4.28
CA TYR A 105 24.27 5.26 -2.92
C TYR A 105 24.10 6.33 -1.85
N LYS A 106 24.70 7.53 -2.03
CA LYS A 106 24.55 8.63 -1.05
C LYS A 106 23.10 9.05 -0.88
N LEU A 107 22.39 9.23 -2.00
CA LEU A 107 20.97 9.61 -1.97
C LEU A 107 20.10 8.46 -1.46
N CYS A 108 20.44 7.21 -1.81
CA CYS A 108 19.75 6.04 -1.28
C CYS A 108 19.83 5.97 0.25
N VAL A 109 21.01 6.14 0.83
CA VAL A 109 21.22 6.18 2.29
C VAL A 109 20.45 7.33 2.94
N LEU A 110 20.48 8.52 2.33
CA LEU A 110 19.73 9.69 2.84
C LEU A 110 18.22 9.42 2.90
N ILE A 111 17.66 8.83 1.84
CA ILE A 111 16.23 8.47 1.80
C ILE A 111 15.93 7.39 2.84
N ALA A 112 16.77 6.36 2.96
CA ALA A 112 16.58 5.30 3.95
C ALA A 112 16.61 5.86 5.38
N LEU A 113 17.54 6.75 5.70
CA LEU A 113 17.61 7.44 7.00
C LEU A 113 16.38 8.32 7.24
N GLY A 114 15.90 9.03 6.21
CA GLY A 114 14.67 9.81 6.28
C GLY A 114 13.44 8.93 6.58
N CYS A 115 13.32 7.78 5.91
CA CYS A 115 12.24 6.82 6.17
C CYS A 115 12.31 6.25 7.59
N LEU A 116 13.52 5.92 8.08
CA LEU A 116 13.73 5.48 9.47
C LEU A 116 13.36 6.56 10.49
N GLY A 117 13.72 7.83 10.20
CA GLY A 117 13.34 8.97 11.04
C GLY A 117 11.82 9.16 11.11
N ILE A 118 11.13 9.07 9.97
CA ILE A 118 9.66 9.13 9.91
C ILE A 118 9.03 7.96 10.66
N ALA A 119 9.55 6.74 10.47
CA ALA A 119 9.06 5.57 11.19
C ALA A 119 9.27 5.72 12.70
N GLY A 120 10.44 6.19 13.14
CA GLY A 120 10.73 6.49 14.54
C GLY A 120 9.80 7.56 15.13
N PHE A 121 9.51 8.63 14.36
CA PHE A 121 8.55 9.65 14.79
C PHE A 121 7.15 9.05 15.05
N PHE A 122 6.66 8.17 14.17
CA PHE A 122 5.36 7.52 14.36
C PHE A 122 5.36 6.48 15.49
N VAL A 123 6.49 5.81 15.75
CA VAL A 123 6.62 4.93 16.92
C VAL A 123 6.51 5.73 18.22
N LEU A 124 7.13 6.92 18.25
CA LEU A 124 7.07 7.80 19.43
C LEU A 124 5.73 8.56 19.55
N ASN A 125 5.00 8.72 18.45
CA ASN A 125 3.71 9.44 18.39
C ASN A 125 2.66 8.59 17.67
N PRO A 126 2.21 7.47 18.25
CA PRO A 126 1.30 6.54 17.58
C PRO A 126 -0.03 7.21 17.19
N ASP A 127 -0.52 8.16 17.98
CA ASP A 127 -1.80 8.87 17.72
C ASP A 127 -1.78 9.67 16.41
N LYS A 128 -0.60 10.06 15.93
CA LYS A 128 -0.43 10.78 14.67
C LYS A 128 -0.35 9.85 13.47
N PHE A 129 -0.21 8.54 13.69
CA PHE A 129 -0.14 7.58 12.59
C PHE A 129 -1.50 7.41 11.93
N PRO A 130 -1.61 7.58 10.60
CA PRO A 130 -2.88 7.45 9.91
C PRO A 130 -3.52 6.09 10.15
N ARG A 131 -4.74 6.06 10.72
CA ARG A 131 -5.53 4.85 10.94
C ARG A 131 -4.87 3.80 11.86
N ILE A 132 -4.16 4.24 12.91
CA ILE A 132 -3.49 3.33 13.85
C ILE A 132 -4.44 2.30 14.48
N GLU A 133 -5.66 2.72 14.80
CA GLU A 133 -6.71 1.88 15.41
C GLU A 133 -7.01 0.62 14.57
N TYR A 134 -6.94 0.76 13.24
CA TYR A 134 -7.19 -0.33 12.30
C TYR A 134 -5.93 -1.17 11.99
N LEU A 135 -4.77 -0.78 12.51
CA LEU A 135 -3.55 -1.55 12.28
C LEU A 135 -3.56 -2.84 13.09
N ILE A 136 -3.82 -2.71 14.39
CA ILE A 136 -3.77 -3.82 15.35
C ILE A 136 -4.87 -4.83 15.02
N SER A 137 -6.13 -4.37 14.91
CA SER A 137 -7.26 -5.26 14.57
C SER A 137 -7.09 -6.00 13.24
N ASN A 138 -6.54 -5.34 12.22
CA ASN A 138 -6.27 -5.99 10.94
C ASN A 138 -5.10 -6.97 10.98
N LEU A 139 -4.13 -6.81 11.89
CA LEU A 139 -3.05 -7.77 12.05
C LEU A 139 -3.55 -9.08 12.66
N ASP A 140 -4.36 -9.01 13.72
CA ASP A 140 -4.95 -10.19 14.36
C ASP A 140 -5.78 -11.01 13.37
N VAL A 141 -6.65 -10.32 12.61
CA VAL A 141 -7.44 -10.96 11.54
C VAL A 141 -6.54 -11.61 10.48
N ARG A 142 -5.47 -10.97 10.05
CA ARG A 142 -4.54 -11.54 9.07
C ARG A 142 -3.78 -12.74 9.61
N ILE A 143 -3.34 -12.70 10.86
CA ILE A 143 -2.68 -13.82 11.52
C ILE A 143 -3.62 -15.03 11.56
N GLN A 144 -4.89 -14.81 11.91
CA GLN A 144 -5.90 -15.87 11.91
C GLN A 144 -6.11 -16.45 10.50
N ILE A 145 -6.25 -15.60 9.48
CA ILE A 145 -6.39 -16.01 8.08
C ILE A 145 -5.16 -16.82 7.63
N TRP A 146 -3.96 -16.33 7.88
CA TRP A 146 -2.73 -16.99 7.46
C TRP A 146 -2.48 -18.30 8.21
N SER A 147 -2.80 -18.36 9.49
CA SER A 147 -2.74 -19.60 10.27
C SER A 147 -3.64 -20.68 9.68
N CYS A 148 -4.88 -20.33 9.34
CA CYS A 148 -5.83 -21.22 8.67
C CYS A 148 -5.28 -21.71 7.31
N ALA A 149 -4.79 -20.79 6.48
CA ALA A 149 -4.22 -21.11 5.17
C ALA A 149 -3.00 -22.05 5.27
N ILE A 150 -2.10 -21.79 6.23
CA ILE A 150 -0.92 -22.66 6.46
C ILE A 150 -1.35 -24.06 6.88
N GLN A 151 -2.37 -24.21 7.70
CA GLN A 151 -2.90 -25.54 8.07
C GLN A 151 -3.49 -26.26 6.86
N GLY A 152 -4.21 -25.54 5.99
CA GLY A 152 -4.71 -26.07 4.73
C GLY A 152 -3.57 -26.53 3.79
N ILE A 153 -2.51 -25.71 3.65
CA ILE A 153 -1.33 -26.08 2.84
C ILE A 153 -0.66 -27.34 3.38
N LYS A 154 -0.51 -27.46 4.70
CA LYS A 154 0.07 -28.67 5.32
C LYS A 154 -0.74 -29.93 5.04
N ALA A 155 -2.05 -29.82 4.86
CA ALA A 155 -2.91 -30.95 4.55
C ALA A 155 -2.75 -31.47 3.10
N SER A 156 -2.35 -30.60 2.15
CA SER A 156 -2.08 -31.00 0.75
C SER A 156 -0.97 -30.12 0.13
N PRO A 157 0.29 -30.33 0.52
CA PRO A 157 1.36 -29.39 0.17
C PRO A 157 1.79 -29.46 -1.32
N LEU A 158 1.63 -30.60 -1.98
CA LEU A 158 2.13 -30.80 -3.34
C LEU A 158 1.16 -30.29 -4.41
N LEU A 159 -0.10 -30.67 -4.32
CA LEU A 159 -1.11 -30.42 -5.36
C LEU A 159 -2.14 -29.36 -4.96
N GLY A 160 -2.10 -28.90 -3.69
CA GLY A 160 -3.11 -27.99 -3.15
C GLY A 160 -4.49 -28.66 -3.02
N GLN A 161 -5.53 -27.87 -2.84
CA GLN A 161 -6.89 -28.35 -2.60
C GLN A 161 -7.93 -27.73 -3.56
N GLY A 162 -7.47 -27.02 -4.58
CA GLY A 162 -8.30 -26.38 -5.59
C GLY A 162 -8.60 -24.90 -5.29
N PRO A 163 -9.19 -24.18 -6.25
CA PRO A 163 -9.59 -22.79 -6.09
C PRO A 163 -10.65 -22.65 -5.01
N PHE A 164 -10.68 -21.48 -4.36
CA PHE A 164 -11.59 -21.16 -3.25
C PHE A 164 -11.48 -22.06 -2.01
N THR A 165 -10.45 -22.84 -1.89
CA THR A 165 -10.22 -23.75 -0.75
C THR A 165 -10.30 -23.03 0.59
N TYR A 166 -9.83 -21.78 0.68
CA TYR A 166 -9.89 -21.06 1.95
C TYR A 166 -11.30 -21.01 2.53
N MET A 167 -12.31 -20.76 1.71
CA MET A 167 -13.72 -20.75 2.15
C MET A 167 -14.22 -22.13 2.64
N MET A 168 -13.64 -23.21 2.10
CA MET A 168 -14.04 -24.57 2.46
C MET A 168 -13.42 -25.04 3.77
N ILE A 169 -12.27 -24.48 4.13
CA ILE A 169 -11.48 -24.92 5.30
C ILE A 169 -11.56 -23.96 6.50
N LEU A 170 -12.15 -22.78 6.32
CA LEU A 170 -12.16 -21.74 7.37
C LEU A 170 -12.77 -22.24 8.68
N ASP A 171 -13.87 -23.00 8.63
CA ASP A 171 -14.53 -23.56 9.83
C ASP A 171 -13.70 -24.66 10.46
N LYS A 172 -13.04 -25.48 9.63
CA LYS A 172 -12.18 -26.59 10.09
C LYS A 172 -10.98 -26.12 10.89
N TYR A 173 -10.40 -24.96 10.50
CA TYR A 173 -9.15 -24.46 11.09
C TYR A 173 -9.35 -23.11 11.81
N ASN A 174 -10.59 -22.81 12.20
CA ASN A 174 -10.95 -21.59 12.93
C ASN A 174 -10.44 -20.32 12.23
N GLY A 175 -10.62 -20.27 10.91
CA GLY A 175 -10.24 -19.12 10.06
C GLY A 175 -11.22 -17.96 10.19
N HIS A 176 -10.78 -16.77 9.82
CA HIS A 176 -11.66 -15.61 9.72
C HIS A 176 -12.46 -15.66 8.41
N LEU A 177 -13.74 -15.24 8.47
CA LEU A 177 -14.63 -15.24 7.31
C LEU A 177 -14.12 -14.32 6.20
N THR A 178 -13.57 -14.92 5.14
CA THR A 178 -13.11 -14.24 3.92
C THR A 178 -13.06 -15.23 2.77
N GLN A 179 -12.96 -14.74 1.54
CA GLN A 179 -12.94 -15.57 0.34
C GLN A 179 -11.56 -16.17 0.02
N HIS A 180 -10.48 -15.58 0.54
CA HIS A 180 -9.10 -15.93 0.20
C HIS A 180 -8.13 -15.54 1.33
N ALA A 181 -6.92 -16.09 1.29
CA ALA A 181 -5.93 -15.88 2.35
C ALA A 181 -5.28 -14.47 2.36
N HIS A 182 -5.70 -13.56 1.49
CA HIS A 182 -5.13 -12.20 1.38
C HIS A 182 -3.59 -12.18 1.26
N SER A 183 -3.03 -13.18 0.60
CA SER A 183 -1.60 -13.32 0.37
C SER A 183 -1.33 -13.91 -1.00
N VAL A 184 -0.54 -13.20 -1.80
CA VAL A 184 -0.11 -13.64 -3.15
C VAL A 184 0.68 -14.95 -3.11
N TYR A 185 1.24 -15.33 -1.96
CA TYR A 185 1.98 -16.56 -1.78
C TYR A 185 1.12 -17.69 -1.22
N LEU A 186 0.29 -17.41 -0.20
CA LEU A 186 -0.50 -18.45 0.46
C LEU A 186 -1.68 -18.92 -0.37
N ASP A 187 -2.36 -18.04 -1.10
CA ASP A 187 -3.51 -18.40 -1.93
C ASP A 187 -3.13 -19.39 -3.05
N PRO A 188 -2.06 -19.17 -3.85
CA PRO A 188 -1.63 -20.15 -4.84
C PRO A 188 -1.16 -21.46 -4.21
N LEU A 189 -0.39 -21.41 -3.13
CA LEU A 189 0.07 -22.61 -2.43
C LEU A 189 -1.09 -23.43 -1.84
N LEU A 190 -2.09 -22.77 -1.31
CA LEU A 190 -3.29 -23.43 -0.79
C LEU A 190 -4.10 -24.06 -1.91
N SER A 191 -4.26 -23.35 -3.03
CA SER A 191 -5.10 -23.79 -4.16
C SER A 191 -4.42 -24.84 -5.04
N PHE A 192 -3.14 -24.66 -5.34
CA PHE A 192 -2.44 -25.46 -6.36
C PHE A 192 -1.22 -26.21 -5.82
N GLY A 193 -0.83 -25.95 -4.57
CA GLY A 193 0.36 -26.56 -3.96
C GLY A 193 1.67 -26.02 -4.54
N ILE A 194 2.76 -26.77 -4.28
CA ILE A 194 4.11 -26.39 -4.74
C ILE A 194 4.30 -26.73 -6.24
N ILE A 195 3.56 -27.73 -6.75
CA ILE A 195 3.72 -28.22 -8.13
C ILE A 195 2.85 -27.43 -9.11
N GLY A 196 1.70 -26.92 -8.71
CA GLY A 196 0.80 -26.10 -9.52
C GLY A 196 1.02 -24.64 -9.31
#